data_9cc0dab283fdb74cb7f45fe2617ea236
#
_entry.id   9cc0dab283fdb74cb7f45fe2617ea236
#
_cell.length_a   1.000
_cell.length_b   1.000
_cell.length_c   1.000
_cell.angle_alpha   90.00
_cell.angle_beta   90.00
_cell.angle_gamma   90.00
#
_symmetry.space_group_name_H-M   'P 1'
#
loop_
_entity.id
_entity.type
_entity.pdbx_description
1 polymer ?
#
loop_
_entity_poly.entity_id
_entity_poly.type
_entity_poly.pdbx_seq_one_letter_code
_entity_poly.pdbx_strand_id
1 'polypeptide(L)'
;MKFKIFRFKKVKSTNNTAIRIIKNSNLKYGMIISETQTMGRGQYGKKWVSYKGNLFVSFFYELKNINHSIPSLTKINCLLVKKLLSDYCEDTILYKKPNDLFIQKRKISGILQEVITFSGSKFLIIGIGINLIKSPKIRNYPTTNLNVFTKKHINKRWIENKLKVIFEKNLSKMYKLSSKLNI
;
A
#
# COMPACT_ATOMS: atom_id res chain seq x y z
N MET A 1 6.99 -12.11 -11.57
CA MET A 1 5.96 -12.52 -10.58
C MET A 1 4.69 -11.73 -10.85
N LYS A 2 3.50 -12.34 -10.70
CA LYS A 2 2.21 -11.64 -10.89
C LYS A 2 1.32 -11.84 -9.68
N PHE A 3 0.83 -10.77 -9.07
CA PHE A 3 -0.08 -10.86 -7.93
C PHE A 3 -1.45 -11.40 -8.34
N LYS A 4 -1.98 -12.38 -7.59
CA LYS A 4 -3.40 -12.74 -7.65
C LYS A 4 -4.23 -11.61 -7.04
N ILE A 5 -5.25 -11.13 -7.75
CA ILE A 5 -6.06 -9.98 -7.33
C ILE A 5 -7.36 -10.47 -6.69
N PHE A 6 -7.67 -9.94 -5.51
CA PHE A 6 -8.93 -10.12 -4.79
C PHE A 6 -9.64 -8.78 -4.65
N ARG A 7 -10.87 -8.69 -5.15
CA ARG A 7 -11.67 -7.46 -5.13
C ARG A 7 -12.88 -7.61 -4.25
N PHE A 8 -13.12 -6.60 -3.43
CA PHE A 8 -14.25 -6.55 -2.50
C PHE A 8 -14.97 -5.20 -2.58
N LYS A 9 -16.31 -5.22 -2.48
CA LYS A 9 -17.09 -3.98 -2.30
C LYS A 9 -16.82 -3.38 -0.93
N LYS A 10 -16.75 -4.22 0.13
CA LYS A 10 -16.58 -3.78 1.52
C LYS A 10 -15.84 -4.85 2.33
N VAL A 11 -14.87 -4.43 3.15
CA VAL A 11 -14.17 -5.29 4.12
C VAL A 11 -14.02 -4.56 5.46
N LYS A 12 -13.70 -5.29 6.53
CA LYS A 12 -13.28 -4.65 7.79
C LYS A 12 -11.97 -3.88 7.56
N SER A 13 -10.95 -4.56 7.05
CA SER A 13 -9.64 -4.01 6.71
C SER A 13 -9.01 -4.85 5.61
N THR A 14 -8.37 -4.21 4.61
CA THR A 14 -7.66 -4.92 3.54
C THR A 14 -6.48 -5.74 4.08
N ASN A 15 -5.76 -5.24 5.11
CA ASN A 15 -4.70 -6.01 5.78
C ASN A 15 -5.26 -7.25 6.51
N ASN A 16 -6.35 -7.12 7.25
CA ASN A 16 -6.99 -8.28 7.90
C ASN A 16 -7.48 -9.30 6.89
N THR A 17 -7.97 -8.84 5.74
CA THR A 17 -8.38 -9.71 4.63
C THR A 17 -7.17 -10.44 4.03
N ALA A 18 -6.02 -9.75 3.89
CA ALA A 18 -4.76 -10.36 3.45
C ALA A 18 -4.32 -11.47 4.43
N ILE A 19 -4.35 -11.20 5.75
CA ILE A 19 -4.03 -12.19 6.79
C ILE A 19 -4.92 -13.43 6.65
N ARG A 20 -6.22 -13.23 6.47
CA ARG A 20 -7.17 -14.34 6.29
C ARG A 20 -6.87 -15.16 5.04
N ILE A 21 -6.55 -14.51 3.92
CA ILE A 21 -6.21 -15.20 2.67
C ILE A 21 -4.92 -16.01 2.83
N ILE A 22 -3.88 -15.44 3.46
CA ILE A 22 -2.62 -16.16 3.74
C ILE A 22 -2.90 -17.42 4.56
N LYS A 23 -3.72 -17.33 5.63
CA LYS A 23 -4.03 -18.44 6.52
C LYS A 23 -4.90 -19.53 5.87
N ASN A 24 -5.72 -19.18 4.87
CA ASN A 24 -6.68 -20.07 4.24
C ASN A 24 -6.29 -20.49 2.82
N SER A 25 -5.06 -20.21 2.39
CA SER A 25 -4.58 -20.57 1.05
C SER A 25 -3.06 -20.78 1.06
N ASN A 26 -2.56 -21.48 0.04
CA ASN A 26 -1.12 -21.67 -0.17
C ASN A 26 -0.48 -20.55 -1.00
N LEU A 27 -1.13 -19.38 -1.08
CA LEU A 27 -0.64 -18.27 -1.89
C LEU A 27 0.53 -17.58 -1.21
N LYS A 28 1.63 -17.45 -1.94
CA LYS A 28 2.84 -16.77 -1.47
C LYS A 28 2.82 -15.26 -1.70
N TYR A 29 1.95 -14.76 -2.58
CA TYR A 29 1.79 -13.34 -2.88
C TYR A 29 0.42 -13.03 -3.47
N GLY A 30 -0.11 -11.86 -3.15
CA GLY A 30 -1.42 -11.42 -3.63
C GLY A 30 -1.67 -9.93 -3.39
N MET A 31 -2.76 -9.44 -3.99
CA MET A 31 -3.22 -8.06 -3.90
C MET A 31 -4.70 -8.03 -3.56
N ILE A 32 -5.05 -7.41 -2.46
CA ILE A 32 -6.41 -7.17 -1.99
C ILE A 32 -6.79 -5.74 -2.30
N ILE A 33 -7.97 -5.54 -2.89
CA ILE A 33 -8.53 -4.22 -3.19
C ILE A 33 -9.93 -4.16 -2.61
N SER A 34 -10.27 -3.06 -1.96
CA SER A 34 -11.63 -2.81 -1.49
C SER A 34 -12.13 -1.42 -1.86
N GLU A 35 -13.43 -1.28 -2.12
CA GLU A 35 -14.03 0.03 -2.34
C GLU A 35 -14.13 0.83 -1.05
N THR A 36 -14.40 0.15 0.08
CA THR A 36 -14.52 0.76 1.41
C THR A 36 -14.01 -0.17 2.50
N GLN A 37 -13.58 0.41 3.64
CA GLN A 37 -13.23 -0.32 4.85
C GLN A 37 -14.08 0.19 6.02
N THR A 38 -14.62 -0.71 6.86
CA THR A 38 -15.37 -0.33 8.06
C THR A 38 -14.49 -0.13 9.29
N MET A 39 -13.34 -0.79 9.31
CA MET A 39 -12.36 -0.74 10.39
C MET A 39 -10.94 -0.57 9.79
N GLY A 40 -10.78 0.42 8.89
CA GLY A 40 -9.48 0.76 8.34
C GLY A 40 -8.48 1.10 9.45
N ARG A 41 -7.25 0.58 9.35
CA ARG A 41 -6.21 0.71 10.37
C ARG A 41 -5.04 1.55 9.88
N GLY A 42 -4.48 2.36 10.78
CA GLY A 42 -3.19 3.00 10.67
C GLY A 42 -2.22 2.46 11.73
N GLN A 43 -1.04 3.06 11.84
CA GLN A 43 -0.07 2.71 12.89
C GLN A 43 -0.58 3.10 14.29
N TYR A 44 -0.08 2.38 15.31
CA TYR A 44 -0.35 2.67 16.74
C TYR A 44 -1.85 2.75 17.06
N GLY A 45 -2.66 1.83 16.50
CA GLY A 45 -4.10 1.77 16.75
C GLY A 45 -4.93 2.90 16.10
N LYS A 46 -4.32 3.82 15.36
CA LYS A 46 -5.04 4.89 14.66
C LYS A 46 -5.97 4.32 13.60
N LYS A 47 -7.13 4.95 13.43
CA LYS A 47 -8.09 4.59 12.37
C LYS A 47 -7.69 5.22 11.04
N TRP A 48 -7.90 4.50 9.94
CA TRP A 48 -7.86 5.02 8.59
C TRP A 48 -9.29 5.23 8.07
N VAL A 49 -9.67 6.48 7.82
CA VAL A 49 -10.99 6.82 7.31
C VAL A 49 -11.09 6.44 5.83
N SER A 50 -12.10 5.65 5.48
CA SER A 50 -12.21 5.00 4.17
C SER A 50 -13.42 5.52 3.38
N TYR A 51 -13.29 6.68 2.74
CA TYR A 51 -14.32 7.22 1.85
C TYR A 51 -14.33 6.48 0.50
N LYS A 52 -15.53 6.17 -0.01
CA LYS A 52 -15.72 5.62 -1.36
C LYS A 52 -15.06 6.55 -2.40
N GLY A 53 -14.42 5.97 -3.42
CA GLY A 53 -13.65 6.69 -4.42
C GLY A 53 -12.15 6.77 -4.13
N ASN A 54 -11.74 6.64 -2.88
CA ASN A 54 -10.33 6.53 -2.49
C ASN A 54 -9.76 5.13 -2.74
N LEU A 55 -8.45 4.96 -2.67
CA LEU A 55 -7.77 3.69 -2.88
C LEU A 55 -7.43 3.02 -1.55
N PHE A 56 -7.85 1.76 -1.41
CA PHE A 56 -7.49 0.89 -0.29
C PHE A 56 -7.02 -0.44 -0.84
N VAL A 57 -5.72 -0.68 -0.71
CA VAL A 57 -5.05 -1.87 -1.24
C VAL A 57 -4.16 -2.47 -0.17
N SER A 58 -4.08 -3.79 -0.13
CA SER A 58 -3.03 -4.49 0.60
C SER A 58 -2.33 -5.46 -0.32
N PHE A 59 -1.01 -5.34 -0.44
CA PHE A 59 -0.17 -6.39 -0.99
C PHE A 59 0.26 -7.33 0.13
N PHE A 60 0.48 -8.60 -0.19
CA PHE A 60 1.21 -9.50 0.66
C PHE A 60 2.16 -10.37 -0.14
N TYR A 61 3.29 -10.72 0.46
CA TYR A 61 4.23 -11.67 -0.10
C TYR A 61 5.10 -12.32 0.99
N GLU A 62 5.58 -13.54 0.70
CA GLU A 62 6.50 -14.26 1.55
C GLU A 62 7.87 -13.53 1.59
N LEU A 63 8.46 -13.40 2.79
CA LEU A 63 9.76 -12.73 2.96
C LEU A 63 10.97 -13.66 2.74
N LYS A 64 10.76 -14.84 2.18
CA LYS A 64 11.84 -15.81 1.94
C LYS A 64 12.95 -15.15 1.09
N ASN A 65 14.19 -15.21 1.58
CA ASN A 65 15.38 -14.68 0.90
C ASN A 65 15.36 -13.17 0.63
N ILE A 66 14.54 -12.38 1.34
CA ILE A 66 14.55 -10.92 1.23
C ILE A 66 15.39 -10.36 2.39
N ASN A 67 16.61 -9.93 2.08
CA ASN A 67 17.54 -9.38 3.07
C ASN A 67 17.40 -7.85 3.19
N HIS A 68 16.23 -7.41 3.68
CA HIS A 68 15.94 -6.01 3.97
C HIS A 68 15.30 -5.87 5.35
N SER A 69 15.71 -4.86 6.12
CA SER A 69 15.04 -4.52 7.37
C SER A 69 13.61 -3.99 7.11
N ILE A 70 12.70 -4.19 8.05
CA ILE A 70 11.32 -3.71 7.92
C ILE A 70 11.24 -2.19 7.69
N PRO A 71 12.04 -1.33 8.39
CA PRO A 71 12.09 0.10 8.09
C PRO A 71 12.53 0.41 6.66
N SER A 72 13.53 -0.32 6.13
CA SER A 72 13.97 -0.18 4.74
C SER A 72 12.86 -0.53 3.75
N LEU A 73 12.16 -1.64 3.97
CA LEU A 73 11.01 -2.03 3.16
C LEU A 73 9.88 -0.98 3.22
N THR A 74 9.64 -0.38 4.39
CA THR A 74 8.64 0.70 4.52
C THR A 74 9.02 1.90 3.65
N LYS A 75 10.27 2.34 3.72
CA LYS A 75 10.77 3.45 2.90
C LYS A 75 10.64 3.13 1.39
N ILE A 76 11.06 1.93 0.96
CA ILE A 76 10.91 1.48 -0.43
C ILE A 76 9.46 1.55 -0.87
N ASN A 77 8.52 1.00 -0.09
CA ASN A 77 7.11 0.98 -0.43
C ASN A 77 6.50 2.39 -0.50
N CYS A 78 6.91 3.31 0.40
CA CYS A 78 6.52 4.72 0.31
C CYS A 78 7.03 5.37 -0.98
N LEU A 79 8.28 5.09 -1.38
CA LEU A 79 8.85 5.64 -2.62
C LEU A 79 8.17 5.09 -3.88
N LEU A 80 7.72 3.84 -3.88
CA LEU A 80 6.93 3.26 -4.98
C LEU A 80 5.57 3.97 -5.12
N VAL A 81 4.88 4.22 -4.00
CA VAL A 81 3.62 4.97 -4.00
C VAL A 81 3.85 6.45 -4.39
N LYS A 82 4.93 7.07 -3.88
CA LYS A 82 5.33 8.41 -4.29
C LYS A 82 5.50 8.50 -5.80
N LYS A 83 6.26 7.57 -6.42
CA LYS A 83 6.48 7.51 -7.86
C LYS A 83 5.16 7.44 -8.62
N LEU A 84 4.21 6.60 -8.18
CA LEU A 84 2.89 6.53 -8.80
C LEU A 84 2.16 7.87 -8.76
N LEU A 85 2.13 8.53 -7.60
CA LEU A 85 1.39 9.78 -7.41
C LEU A 85 2.01 10.94 -8.19
N SER A 86 3.35 10.99 -8.33
CA SER A 86 4.06 12.02 -9.09
C SER A 86 3.71 12.03 -10.58
N ASP A 87 3.12 10.96 -11.12
CA ASP A 87 2.63 10.96 -12.51
C ASP A 87 1.30 11.73 -12.68
N TYR A 88 0.66 12.10 -11.58
CA TYR A 88 -0.65 12.77 -11.58
C TYR A 88 -0.61 14.24 -11.20
N CYS A 89 0.38 14.67 -10.46
CA CYS A 89 0.50 16.07 -10.02
C CYS A 89 1.93 16.59 -10.21
N GLU A 90 2.04 17.91 -10.44
CA GLU A 90 3.31 18.63 -10.58
C GLU A 90 3.91 18.98 -9.20
N ASP A 91 3.05 19.07 -8.19
CA ASP A 91 3.48 19.35 -6.83
C ASP A 91 4.40 18.28 -6.26
N THR A 92 5.41 18.71 -5.52
CA THR A 92 6.36 17.80 -4.89
C THR A 92 5.70 16.96 -3.80
N ILE A 93 5.77 15.64 -3.97
CA ILE A 93 5.34 14.68 -2.95
C ILE A 93 6.51 14.39 -2.01
N LEU A 94 6.31 14.63 -0.73
CA LEU A 94 7.32 14.40 0.31
C LEU A 94 7.04 13.11 1.06
N TYR A 95 8.09 12.32 1.29
CA TYR A 95 8.04 11.19 2.23
C TYR A 95 8.29 11.71 3.64
N LYS A 96 7.30 11.58 4.52
CA LYS A 96 7.40 11.85 5.95
C LYS A 96 7.53 10.53 6.70
N LYS A 97 8.69 10.32 7.31
CA LYS A 97 8.93 9.13 8.16
C LYS A 97 7.85 9.01 9.25
N PRO A 98 7.49 7.78 9.63
CA PRO A 98 8.02 6.53 9.08
C PRO A 98 7.31 6.04 7.82
N ASN A 99 6.08 6.46 7.50
CA ASN A 99 5.20 5.75 6.58
C ASN A 99 4.18 6.62 5.82
N ASP A 100 4.33 7.92 5.80
CA ASP A 100 3.35 8.84 5.24
C ASP A 100 3.87 9.60 4.02
N LEU A 101 2.97 9.93 3.08
CA LEU A 101 3.24 10.84 1.97
C LEU A 101 2.42 12.12 2.11
N PHE A 102 3.07 13.24 1.82
CA PHE A 102 2.53 14.58 1.97
C PHE A 102 2.67 15.38 0.68
N ILE A 103 1.69 16.25 0.43
CA ILE A 103 1.75 17.34 -0.55
C ILE A 103 1.44 18.63 0.20
N GLN A 104 2.25 19.68 0.04
CA GLN A 104 2.06 20.98 0.69
C GLN A 104 1.74 20.85 2.20
N LYS A 105 2.55 20.06 2.92
CA LYS A 105 2.40 19.77 4.36
C LYS A 105 1.09 19.06 4.75
N ARG A 106 0.30 18.54 3.80
CA ARG A 106 -0.95 17.81 4.02
C ARG A 106 -0.81 16.35 3.61
N LYS A 107 -1.28 15.43 4.44
CA LYS A 107 -1.18 13.98 4.19
C LYS A 107 -2.11 13.55 3.06
N ILE A 108 -1.56 12.89 2.05
CA ILE A 108 -2.30 12.30 0.93
C ILE A 108 -2.38 10.77 1.01
N SER A 109 -1.35 10.12 1.57
CA SER A 109 -1.27 8.66 1.65
C SER A 109 -0.62 8.20 2.95
N GLY A 110 -0.97 7.00 3.38
CA GLY A 110 -0.33 6.29 4.48
C GLY A 110 -0.13 4.82 4.16
N ILE A 111 0.99 4.26 4.60
CA ILE A 111 1.37 2.87 4.39
C ILE A 111 1.43 2.15 5.74
N LEU A 112 0.69 1.05 5.91
CA LEU A 112 0.72 0.20 7.10
C LEU A 112 1.35 -1.13 6.77
N GLN A 113 2.56 -1.38 7.29
CA GLN A 113 3.22 -2.68 7.15
C GLN A 113 3.01 -3.53 8.40
N GLU A 114 2.75 -4.81 8.17
CA GLU A 114 2.63 -5.83 9.19
C GLU A 114 3.37 -7.09 8.75
N VAL A 115 3.99 -7.77 9.70
CA VAL A 115 4.62 -9.08 9.45
C VAL A 115 3.86 -10.12 10.25
N ILE A 116 3.55 -11.23 9.60
CA ILE A 116 2.99 -12.40 10.27
C ILE A 116 3.84 -13.63 9.96
N THR A 117 3.84 -14.58 10.89
CA THR A 117 4.37 -15.92 10.65
C THR A 117 3.19 -16.88 10.51
N PHE A 118 3.20 -17.69 9.45
CA PHE A 118 2.22 -18.71 9.20
C PHE A 118 2.87 -19.92 8.51
N SER A 119 2.61 -21.13 9.03
CA SER A 119 3.20 -22.39 8.52
C SER A 119 4.71 -22.32 8.28
N GLY A 120 5.46 -21.76 9.26
CA GLY A 120 6.92 -21.62 9.17
C GLY A 120 7.43 -20.52 8.26
N SER A 121 6.58 -19.86 7.50
CA SER A 121 6.95 -18.76 6.59
C SER A 121 6.57 -17.40 7.16
N LYS A 122 7.44 -16.39 6.95
CA LYS A 122 7.16 -14.98 7.26
C LYS A 122 6.56 -14.28 6.04
N PHE A 123 5.47 -13.57 6.26
CA PHE A 123 4.79 -12.77 5.23
C PHE A 123 4.83 -11.29 5.59
N LEU A 124 5.18 -10.45 4.62
CA LEU A 124 4.97 -9.01 4.71
C LEU A 124 3.61 -8.65 4.12
N ILE A 125 2.84 -7.86 4.85
CA ILE A 125 1.58 -7.27 4.41
C ILE A 125 1.77 -5.77 4.35
N ILE A 126 1.41 -5.15 3.22
CA ILE A 126 1.62 -3.73 2.94
C ILE A 126 0.27 -3.11 2.63
N GLY A 127 -0.39 -2.53 3.63
CA GLY A 127 -1.61 -1.75 3.46
C GLY A 127 -1.28 -0.36 2.94
N ILE A 128 -1.96 0.06 1.89
CA ILE A 128 -1.80 1.37 1.24
C ILE A 128 -3.15 2.04 1.20
N GLY A 129 -3.27 3.19 1.87
CA GLY A 129 -4.39 4.10 1.76
C GLY A 129 -3.98 5.34 0.99
N ILE A 130 -4.71 5.69 -0.08
CA ILE A 130 -4.50 6.93 -0.84
C ILE A 130 -5.80 7.70 -0.91
N ASN A 131 -5.77 8.95 -0.50
CA ASN A 131 -6.86 9.89 -0.70
C ASN A 131 -6.84 10.34 -2.16
N LEU A 132 -7.71 9.77 -3.00
CA LEU A 132 -7.82 10.15 -4.40
C LEU A 132 -8.80 11.32 -4.59
N ILE A 133 -10.02 11.18 -4.05
CA ILE A 133 -11.16 12.08 -4.29
C ILE A 133 -11.52 12.86 -3.04
N LYS A 134 -11.44 12.24 -1.87
CA LYS A 134 -11.85 12.82 -0.58
C LYS A 134 -10.78 12.62 0.49
N SER A 135 -10.61 13.61 1.37
CA SER A 135 -9.75 13.50 2.55
C SER A 135 -10.53 13.80 3.82
N PRO A 136 -10.27 13.10 4.95
CA PRO A 136 -10.93 13.38 6.22
C PRO A 136 -10.42 14.70 6.82
N LYS A 137 -11.28 15.43 7.52
CA LYS A 137 -10.85 16.52 8.40
C LYS A 137 -10.37 15.92 9.72
N ILE A 138 -9.08 16.02 10.02
CA ILE A 138 -8.49 15.51 11.26
C ILE A 138 -7.89 16.70 12.02
N ARG A 139 -8.32 16.89 13.26
CA ARG A 139 -7.80 17.96 14.14
C ARG A 139 -6.29 17.79 14.31
N ASN A 140 -5.54 18.87 14.12
CA ASN A 140 -4.07 18.92 14.25
C ASN A 140 -3.27 17.99 13.30
N TYR A 141 -3.92 17.43 12.27
CA TYR A 141 -3.23 16.60 11.28
C TYR A 141 -3.82 16.84 9.88
N PRO A 142 -3.36 17.87 9.17
CA PRO A 142 -3.93 18.28 7.91
C PRO A 142 -3.80 17.17 6.84
N THR A 143 -4.89 16.91 6.14
CA THR A 143 -4.98 15.92 5.08
C THR A 143 -5.40 16.56 3.77
N THR A 144 -5.12 15.88 2.67
CA THR A 144 -5.52 16.28 1.33
C THR A 144 -5.83 15.06 0.46
N ASN A 145 -6.29 15.30 -0.77
CA ASN A 145 -6.54 14.27 -1.77
C ASN A 145 -5.96 14.67 -3.13
N LEU A 146 -5.78 13.69 -4.01
CA LEU A 146 -5.13 13.89 -5.29
C LEU A 146 -5.91 14.84 -6.21
N ASN A 147 -7.23 14.79 -6.15
CA ASN A 147 -8.11 15.60 -7.01
C ASN A 147 -7.90 17.12 -6.86
N VAL A 148 -7.34 17.56 -5.72
CA VAL A 148 -7.00 18.99 -5.50
C VAL A 148 -5.75 19.41 -6.30
N PHE A 149 -4.88 18.46 -6.66
CA PHE A 149 -3.55 18.73 -7.24
C PHE A 149 -3.39 18.25 -8.67
N THR A 150 -4.44 17.75 -9.30
CA THR A 150 -4.36 17.25 -10.67
C THR A 150 -5.45 17.81 -11.55
N LYS A 151 -5.09 18.14 -12.79
CA LYS A 151 -6.05 18.40 -13.88
C LYS A 151 -6.40 17.11 -14.64
N LYS A 152 -5.67 16.01 -14.39
CA LYS A 152 -5.88 14.73 -15.07
C LYS A 152 -7.11 14.02 -14.50
N HIS A 153 -7.85 13.35 -15.35
CA HIS A 153 -8.95 12.48 -14.90
C HIS A 153 -8.42 11.34 -14.02
N ILE A 154 -8.96 11.21 -12.81
CA ILE A 154 -8.58 10.15 -11.86
C ILE A 154 -9.35 8.87 -12.18
N ASN A 155 -8.71 7.97 -12.92
CA ASN A 155 -9.23 6.63 -13.13
C ASN A 155 -8.66 5.68 -12.07
N LYS A 156 -9.45 5.38 -11.04
CA LYS A 156 -9.05 4.50 -9.93
C LYS A 156 -8.55 3.13 -10.41
N ARG A 157 -9.23 2.51 -11.40
CA ARG A 157 -8.86 1.20 -11.93
C ARG A 157 -7.48 1.21 -12.59
N TRP A 158 -7.19 2.28 -13.31
CA TRP A 158 -5.88 2.46 -13.93
C TRP A 158 -4.78 2.65 -12.87
N ILE A 159 -5.05 3.44 -11.81
CA ILE A 159 -4.12 3.62 -10.67
C ILE A 159 -3.85 2.27 -9.98
N GLU A 160 -4.88 1.45 -9.74
CA GLU A 160 -4.75 0.10 -9.16
C GLU A 160 -3.83 -0.78 -10.01
N ASN A 161 -4.04 -0.79 -11.34
CA ASN A 161 -3.23 -1.58 -12.27
C ASN A 161 -1.78 -1.09 -12.32
N LYS A 162 -1.56 0.22 -12.37
CA LYS A 162 -0.22 0.80 -12.36
C LYS A 162 0.52 0.51 -11.05
N LEU A 163 -0.17 0.64 -9.92
CA LEU A 163 0.39 0.28 -8.61
C LEU A 163 0.79 -1.19 -8.56
N LYS A 164 -0.07 -2.09 -9.06
CA LYS A 164 0.22 -3.53 -9.18
C LYS A 164 1.51 -3.76 -9.96
N VAL A 165 1.64 -3.18 -11.15
CA VAL A 165 2.83 -3.35 -12.02
C VAL A 165 4.10 -2.85 -11.34
N ILE A 166 4.02 -1.70 -10.65
CA ILE A 166 5.16 -1.13 -9.90
C ILE A 166 5.62 -2.10 -8.81
N PHE A 167 4.69 -2.64 -8.03
CA PHE A 167 5.00 -3.59 -6.95
C PHE A 167 5.49 -4.93 -7.48
N GLU A 168 4.94 -5.46 -8.58
CA GLU A 168 5.40 -6.69 -9.23
C GLU A 168 6.85 -6.57 -9.73
N LYS A 169 7.19 -5.46 -10.39
CA LYS A 169 8.55 -5.17 -10.85
C LYS A 169 9.54 -5.09 -9.68
N ASN A 170 9.17 -4.36 -8.61
CA ASN A 170 10.02 -4.22 -7.43
C ASN A 170 10.22 -5.57 -6.73
N LEU A 171 9.16 -6.34 -6.52
CA LEU A 171 9.24 -7.65 -5.88
C LEU A 171 10.10 -8.62 -6.70
N SER A 172 9.92 -8.67 -8.02
CA SER A 172 10.75 -9.50 -8.91
C SER A 172 12.23 -9.12 -8.83
N LYS A 173 12.55 -7.83 -8.72
CA LYS A 173 13.93 -7.35 -8.53
C LYS A 173 14.51 -7.81 -7.19
N MET A 174 13.75 -7.69 -6.11
CA MET A 174 14.18 -8.09 -4.76
C MET A 174 14.52 -9.58 -4.70
N TYR A 175 13.66 -10.44 -5.24
CA TYR A 175 13.93 -11.89 -5.29
C TYR A 175 15.13 -12.27 -6.17
N LYS A 176 15.35 -11.58 -7.31
CA LYS A 176 16.53 -11.82 -8.17
C LYS A 176 17.84 -11.43 -7.49
N LEU A 177 17.85 -10.34 -6.72
CA LEU A 177 19.05 -9.93 -5.98
C LEU A 177 19.38 -10.91 -4.87
N SER A 178 18.38 -11.43 -4.17
CA SER A 178 18.57 -12.41 -3.10
C SER A 178 19.07 -13.77 -3.60
N SER A 179 18.66 -14.20 -4.80
CA SER A 179 19.15 -15.44 -5.39
C SER A 179 20.62 -15.38 -5.84
N LYS A 180 21.15 -14.17 -6.10
CA LYS A 180 22.56 -13.97 -6.46
C LYS A 180 23.51 -13.89 -5.26
N LEU A 181 22.99 -13.67 -4.06
CA LEU A 181 23.77 -13.57 -2.82
C LEU A 181 23.90 -14.92 -2.10
N ASN A 182 23.21 -15.96 -2.57
CA ASN A 182 23.21 -17.32 -2.01
C ASN A 182 24.00 -18.31 -2.89
N ILE A 183 24.89 -17.81 -3.76
CA ILE A 183 25.95 -18.55 -4.48
C ILE A 183 27.33 -18.07 -3.93
#